data_7cdd83cffac2493a1a41ed8df32405ed
#
_entry.id   7cdd83cffac2493a1a41ed8df32405ed
#
_cell.length_a   1.000
_cell.length_b   1.000
_cell.length_c   1.000
_cell.angle_alpha   90.00
_cell.angle_beta   90.00
_cell.angle_gamma   90.00
#
_symmetry.space_group_name_H-M   'P 1'
#
loop_
_entity.id
_entity.type
_entity.pdbx_description
1 polymer ?
#
loop_
_entity_poly.entity_id
_entity_poly.type
_entity_poly.pdbx_seq_one_letter_code
_entity_poly.pdbx_strand_id
1 'polypeptide(L)'
;MRAREASWYETRIKYQKTMEDGSEKVVNELYVVDALSCTEAETSIIDEMSCYISGDSAVTSAKKTKYCEIFFSDLDDDDKWYKAKCQFITIDEKSAKEKRSNVTYLVQAKSLARALRYVDEVIGKNMIDFDIVGLNETHVLDVFEHHDTSSENKEEKNE
;
A
#
# COMPACT_ATOMS: atom_id res chain seq x y z
N MET A 1 -9.44 11.62 -0.46
CA MET A 1 -8.81 10.30 -0.47
C MET A 1 -8.68 9.80 -1.89
N ARG A 2 -7.55 9.24 -2.22
CA ARG A 2 -7.20 8.77 -3.55
C ARG A 2 -6.96 7.26 -3.51
N ALA A 3 -7.56 6.50 -4.43
CA ALA A 3 -7.37 5.07 -4.57
C ALA A 3 -6.53 4.77 -5.81
N ARG A 4 -5.65 3.78 -5.73
CA ARG A 4 -4.82 3.36 -6.86
C ARG A 4 -4.72 1.85 -6.95
N GLU A 5 -4.99 1.32 -8.14
CA GLU A 5 -4.73 -0.06 -8.52
C GLU A 5 -3.33 -0.18 -9.12
N ALA A 6 -2.59 -1.19 -8.71
CA ALA A 6 -1.30 -1.54 -9.27
C ALA A 6 -0.89 -2.94 -8.83
N SER A 7 0.22 -3.43 -9.33
CA SER A 7 0.89 -4.60 -8.75
C SER A 7 1.73 -4.11 -7.57
N TRP A 8 1.28 -4.39 -6.37
CA TRP A 8 1.91 -3.95 -5.15
C TRP A 8 2.78 -5.04 -4.56
N TYR A 9 4.00 -4.66 -4.15
CA TYR A 9 4.98 -5.55 -3.54
C TYR A 9 5.31 -5.10 -2.13
N GLU A 10 5.35 -6.05 -1.18
CA GLU A 10 5.91 -5.83 0.14
C GLU A 10 7.40 -6.05 0.09
N THR A 11 8.16 -5.07 0.55
CA THR A 11 9.62 -5.13 0.62
C THR A 11 10.10 -4.90 2.05
N ARG A 12 11.10 -5.68 2.46
CA ARG A 12 11.79 -5.49 3.73
C ARG A 12 13.23 -5.09 3.47
N ILE A 13 13.63 -3.97 4.02
CA ILE A 13 14.99 -3.46 3.91
C ILE A 13 15.64 -3.41 5.29
N LYS A 14 16.81 -4.01 5.39
CA LYS A 14 17.61 -4.07 6.61
C LYS A 14 18.79 -3.13 6.50
N TYR A 15 18.95 -2.27 7.50
CA TYR A 15 20.05 -1.31 7.57
C TYR A 15 20.29 -0.87 9.01
N GLN A 16 21.40 -0.17 9.22
CA GLN A 16 21.75 0.40 10.52
C GLN A 16 21.21 1.82 10.61
N LYS A 17 20.33 2.05 11.59
CA LYS A 17 19.64 3.32 11.80
C LYS A 17 20.20 4.00 13.05
N THR A 18 20.49 5.30 12.93
CA THR A 18 20.84 6.14 14.06
C THR A 18 19.58 6.58 14.79
N MET A 19 19.48 6.22 16.05
CA MET A 19 18.33 6.55 16.91
C MET A 19 18.46 7.96 17.48
N GLU A 20 17.37 8.47 18.08
CA GLU A 20 17.33 9.82 18.67
C GLU A 20 18.36 10.03 19.78
N ASP A 21 18.71 8.99 20.51
CA ASP A 21 19.73 9.00 21.57
C ASP A 21 21.18 8.92 21.04
N GLY A 22 21.37 8.88 19.71
CA GLY A 22 22.66 8.73 19.05
C GLY A 22 23.15 7.29 18.93
N SER A 23 22.47 6.31 19.49
CA SER A 23 22.81 4.91 19.33
C SER A 23 22.46 4.42 17.92
N GLU A 24 23.19 3.41 17.45
CA GLU A 24 22.92 2.75 16.18
C GLU A 24 22.21 1.41 16.41
N LYS A 25 21.16 1.16 15.65
CA LYS A 25 20.38 -0.06 15.74
C LYS A 25 20.11 -0.63 14.35
N VAL A 26 20.27 -1.94 14.20
CA VAL A 26 19.87 -2.65 12.99
C VAL A 26 18.36 -2.77 12.98
N VAL A 27 17.74 -2.27 11.92
CA VAL A 27 16.28 -2.33 11.70
C VAL A 27 15.98 -3.08 10.41
N ASN A 28 14.81 -3.69 10.37
CA ASN A 28 14.28 -4.35 9.18
C ASN A 28 12.88 -3.79 8.91
N GLU A 29 12.82 -2.79 8.04
CA GLU A 29 11.63 -1.98 7.82
C GLU A 29 10.82 -2.48 6.63
N LEU A 30 9.49 -2.45 6.76
CA LEU A 30 8.54 -2.91 5.75
C LEU A 30 7.98 -1.72 4.98
N TYR A 31 8.09 -1.78 3.66
CA TYR A 31 7.55 -0.80 2.72
C TYR A 31 6.79 -1.50 1.60
N VAL A 32 5.80 -0.83 1.06
CA VAL A 32 5.06 -1.28 -0.12
C VAL A 32 5.43 -0.40 -1.31
N VAL A 33 5.74 -1.03 -2.43
CA VAL A 33 6.07 -0.35 -3.69
C VAL A 33 5.26 -0.94 -4.84
N ASP A 34 4.98 -0.15 -5.86
CA ASP A 34 4.44 -0.67 -7.10
C ASP A 34 5.60 -1.11 -8.01
N ALA A 35 5.48 -2.26 -8.60
CA ALA A 35 6.49 -2.83 -9.47
C ALA A 35 5.89 -3.90 -10.39
N LEU A 36 6.62 -4.25 -11.44
CA LEU A 36 6.23 -5.31 -12.37
C LEU A 36 6.89 -6.65 -12.04
N SER A 37 7.91 -6.65 -11.17
CA SER A 37 8.63 -7.84 -10.75
C SER A 37 9.25 -7.65 -9.36
N CYS A 38 9.67 -8.75 -8.73
CA CYS A 38 10.40 -8.70 -7.46
C CYS A 38 11.72 -7.94 -7.59
N THR A 39 12.44 -8.11 -8.71
CA THR A 39 13.70 -7.41 -8.99
C THR A 39 13.47 -5.90 -9.09
N GLU A 40 12.43 -5.46 -9.77
CA GLU A 40 12.07 -4.03 -9.86
C GLU A 40 11.67 -3.49 -8.48
N ALA A 41 10.93 -4.26 -7.69
CA ALA A 41 10.57 -3.88 -6.32
C ALA A 41 11.80 -3.68 -5.43
N GLU A 42 12.79 -4.58 -5.50
CA GLU A 42 14.06 -4.44 -4.77
C GLU A 42 14.81 -3.18 -5.18
N THR A 43 14.93 -2.93 -6.48
CA THR A 43 15.59 -1.73 -7.01
C THR A 43 14.86 -0.46 -6.55
N SER A 44 13.54 -0.46 -6.61
CA SER A 44 12.72 0.69 -6.22
C SER A 44 12.90 1.04 -4.75
N ILE A 45 12.88 0.06 -3.85
CA ILE A 45 13.03 0.35 -2.41
C ILE A 45 14.44 0.83 -2.07
N ILE A 46 15.46 0.31 -2.72
CA ILE A 46 16.84 0.77 -2.53
C ILE A 46 16.94 2.23 -2.97
N ASP A 47 16.41 2.59 -4.12
CA ASP A 47 16.43 3.96 -4.64
C ASP A 47 15.66 4.92 -3.73
N GLU A 48 14.45 4.55 -3.30
CA GLU A 48 13.62 5.38 -2.42
C GLU A 48 14.26 5.61 -1.06
N MET A 49 14.95 4.63 -0.51
CA MET A 49 15.58 4.71 0.79
C MET A 49 17.00 5.25 0.76
N SER A 50 17.60 5.47 -0.41
CA SER A 50 18.99 5.88 -0.56
C SER A 50 19.30 7.21 0.12
N CYS A 51 18.35 8.14 0.19
CA CYS A 51 18.53 9.44 0.86
C CYS A 51 18.45 9.36 2.39
N TYR A 52 17.94 8.26 2.95
CA TYR A 52 17.78 8.06 4.40
C TYR A 52 18.84 7.14 5.01
N ILE A 53 19.52 6.36 4.19
CA ILE A 53 20.48 5.34 4.62
C ILE A 53 21.90 5.81 4.27
N SER A 54 22.76 5.91 5.28
CA SER A 54 24.15 6.36 5.11
C SER A 54 25.17 5.23 5.03
N GLY A 55 24.78 4.00 5.22
CA GLY A 55 25.66 2.84 5.20
C GLY A 55 25.12 1.74 4.30
N ASP A 56 25.54 0.51 4.54
CA ASP A 56 25.10 -0.65 3.81
C ASP A 56 23.64 -0.98 4.13
N SER A 57 22.92 -1.44 3.12
CA SER A 57 21.56 -1.92 3.25
C SER A 57 21.38 -3.21 2.45
N ALA A 58 20.43 -4.02 2.87
CA ALA A 58 20.06 -5.25 2.16
C ALA A 58 18.56 -5.42 2.13
N VAL A 59 18.02 -5.74 0.96
CA VAL A 59 16.62 -6.16 0.83
C VAL A 59 16.52 -7.61 1.25
N THR A 60 15.80 -7.88 2.33
CA THR A 60 15.66 -9.23 2.89
C THR A 60 14.46 -9.98 2.35
N SER A 61 13.48 -9.27 1.78
CA SER A 61 12.27 -9.85 1.22
C SER A 61 11.65 -8.90 0.20
N ALA A 62 11.14 -9.46 -0.88
CA ALA A 62 10.29 -8.76 -1.85
C ALA A 62 9.22 -9.73 -2.34
N LYS A 63 7.95 -9.48 -2.00
CA LYS A 63 6.83 -10.37 -2.31
C LYS A 63 5.68 -9.60 -2.92
N LYS A 64 5.05 -10.17 -3.95
CA LYS A 64 3.81 -9.64 -4.48
C LYS A 64 2.71 -9.76 -3.44
N THR A 65 1.97 -8.68 -3.23
CA THR A 65 0.84 -8.64 -2.29
C THR A 65 -0.48 -9.00 -2.97
N LYS A 66 -1.52 -9.15 -2.16
CA LYS A 66 -2.90 -9.34 -2.63
C LYS A 66 -3.71 -8.04 -2.60
N TYR A 67 -3.08 -6.90 -2.33
CA TYR A 67 -3.79 -5.62 -2.30
C TYR A 67 -4.31 -5.29 -3.71
N CYS A 68 -5.63 -5.21 -3.84
CA CYS A 68 -6.30 -4.82 -5.08
C CYS A 68 -6.09 -3.33 -5.34
N GLU A 69 -6.31 -2.52 -4.30
CA GLU A 69 -6.10 -1.08 -4.33
C GLU A 69 -5.50 -0.60 -3.02
N ILE A 70 -4.81 0.52 -3.08
CA ILE A 70 -4.35 1.25 -1.90
C ILE A 70 -5.07 2.58 -1.84
N PHE A 71 -5.61 2.91 -0.66
CA PHE A 71 -6.30 4.17 -0.39
C PHE A 71 -5.36 5.12 0.33
N PHE A 72 -5.02 6.22 -0.34
CA PHE A 72 -4.15 7.26 0.19
C PHE A 72 -4.96 8.39 0.79
N SER A 73 -4.57 8.85 1.96
CA SER A 73 -5.20 9.97 2.64
C SER A 73 -4.57 11.29 2.22
N ASP A 74 -5.37 12.36 2.24
CA ASP A 74 -4.92 13.74 2.02
C ASP A 74 -4.50 14.44 3.33
N LEU A 75 -4.69 13.79 4.47
CA LEU A 75 -4.40 14.36 5.80
C LEU A 75 -3.05 13.85 6.32
N ASP A 76 -2.23 14.78 6.79
CA ASP A 76 -0.91 14.47 7.35
C ASP A 76 -0.95 13.61 8.63
N ASP A 77 -2.06 13.70 9.38
CA ASP A 77 -2.29 12.89 10.57
C ASP A 77 -2.48 11.40 10.27
N ASP A 78 -2.87 11.05 9.05
CA ASP A 78 -3.07 9.67 8.65
C ASP A 78 -1.72 9.02 8.29
N ASP A 79 -1.03 8.55 9.31
CA ASP A 79 0.36 8.09 9.25
C ASP A 79 0.53 6.56 9.38
N LYS A 80 -0.57 5.83 9.50
CA LYS A 80 -0.57 4.38 9.66
C LYS A 80 -1.24 3.69 8.47
N TRP A 81 -0.93 2.42 8.30
CA TRP A 81 -1.46 1.61 7.21
C TRP A 81 -2.22 0.42 7.76
N TYR A 82 -3.47 0.27 7.31
CA TYR A 82 -4.40 -0.77 7.75
C TYR A 82 -4.74 -1.69 6.60
N LYS A 83 -4.75 -3.00 6.85
CA LYS A 83 -5.17 -4.01 5.91
C LYS A 83 -6.67 -4.27 6.10
N ALA A 84 -7.45 -3.99 5.08
CA ALA A 84 -8.89 -4.24 5.07
C ALA A 84 -9.21 -5.45 4.21
N LYS A 85 -9.85 -6.45 4.80
CA LYS A 85 -10.39 -7.61 4.08
C LYS A 85 -11.88 -7.41 3.89
N CYS A 86 -12.29 -7.38 2.64
CA CYS A 86 -13.68 -7.18 2.26
C CYS A 86 -14.19 -8.36 1.45
N GLN A 87 -15.49 -8.58 1.49
CA GLN A 87 -16.18 -9.54 0.63
C GLN A 87 -17.27 -8.82 -0.15
N PHE A 88 -17.18 -8.89 -1.47
CA PHE A 88 -18.25 -8.45 -2.34
C PHE A 88 -19.28 -9.55 -2.48
N ILE A 89 -20.54 -9.18 -2.35
CA ILE A 89 -21.68 -10.09 -2.35
C ILE A 89 -22.44 -9.92 -3.66
N THR A 90 -22.50 -10.99 -4.44
CA THR A 90 -23.26 -11.04 -5.68
C THR A 90 -24.22 -12.22 -5.64
N ILE A 91 -25.33 -12.12 -6.40
CA ILE A 91 -26.30 -13.20 -6.54
C ILE A 91 -26.16 -13.77 -7.95
N ASP A 92 -25.94 -15.09 -8.04
CA ASP A 92 -25.96 -15.79 -9.32
C ASP A 92 -27.40 -15.89 -9.82
N GLU A 93 -27.70 -15.28 -10.97
CA GLU A 93 -29.02 -15.24 -11.57
C GLU A 93 -29.55 -16.63 -11.93
N LYS A 94 -28.67 -17.59 -12.25
CA LYS A 94 -29.07 -18.94 -12.65
C LYS A 94 -29.41 -19.84 -11.47
N SER A 95 -28.62 -19.77 -10.37
CA SER A 95 -28.77 -20.64 -9.20
C SER A 95 -29.47 -19.97 -8.03
N ALA A 96 -29.65 -18.65 -8.08
CA ALA A 96 -30.15 -17.79 -6.99
C ALA A 96 -29.29 -17.91 -5.71
N LYS A 97 -28.06 -18.38 -5.84
CA LYS A 97 -27.11 -18.51 -4.73
C LYS A 97 -26.26 -17.26 -4.58
N GLU A 98 -26.02 -16.91 -3.32
CA GLU A 98 -25.10 -15.84 -2.95
C GLU A 98 -23.66 -16.26 -3.22
N LYS A 99 -22.91 -15.40 -3.91
CA LYS A 99 -21.48 -15.57 -4.15
C LYS A 99 -20.71 -14.45 -3.46
N ARG A 100 -19.67 -14.80 -2.71
CA ARG A 100 -18.79 -13.86 -2.03
C ARG A 100 -17.40 -13.90 -2.64
N SER A 101 -16.88 -12.73 -2.98
CA SER A 101 -15.54 -12.56 -3.55
C SER A 101 -14.66 -11.79 -2.58
N ASN A 102 -13.52 -12.36 -2.21
CA ASN A 102 -12.58 -11.74 -1.29
C ASN A 102 -11.73 -10.68 -2.01
N VAL A 103 -11.64 -9.51 -1.41
CA VAL A 103 -10.80 -8.41 -1.89
C VAL A 103 -10.07 -7.80 -0.71
N THR A 104 -8.81 -7.49 -0.89
CA THR A 104 -7.96 -6.90 0.15
C THR A 104 -7.50 -5.51 -0.28
N TYR A 105 -7.62 -4.55 0.64
CA TYR A 105 -7.17 -3.17 0.46
C TYR A 105 -6.14 -2.79 1.51
N LEU A 106 -5.28 -1.86 1.19
CA LEU A 106 -4.42 -1.18 2.16
C LEU A 106 -4.90 0.26 2.28
N VAL A 107 -5.14 0.72 3.50
CA VAL A 107 -5.77 2.02 3.77
C VAL A 107 -4.87 2.84 4.68
N GLN A 108 -4.57 4.06 4.26
CA GLN A 108 -3.85 5.03 5.08
C GLN A 108 -4.82 5.73 6.02
N ALA A 109 -4.58 5.63 7.33
CA ALA A 109 -5.43 6.25 8.34
C ALA A 109 -4.68 6.49 9.65
N LYS A 110 -5.22 7.35 10.48
CA LYS A 110 -4.68 7.66 11.81
C LYS A 110 -5.02 6.58 12.83
N SER A 111 -6.18 5.97 12.69
CA SER A 111 -6.72 5.01 13.66
C SER A 111 -7.55 3.93 12.96
N LEU A 112 -7.80 2.84 13.67
CA LEU A 112 -8.66 1.76 13.18
C LEU A 112 -10.06 2.26 12.83
N ALA A 113 -10.65 3.10 13.67
CA ALA A 113 -11.98 3.66 13.44
C ALA A 113 -12.02 4.53 12.18
N ARG A 114 -10.97 5.34 11.95
CA ARG A 114 -10.88 6.17 10.75
C ARG A 114 -10.67 5.32 9.50
N ALA A 115 -9.86 4.26 9.59
CA ALA A 115 -9.67 3.33 8.49
C ALA A 115 -10.99 2.65 8.08
N LEU A 116 -11.79 2.22 9.05
CA LEU A 116 -13.11 1.63 8.82
C LEU A 116 -14.02 2.61 8.08
N ARG A 117 -14.07 3.86 8.53
CA ARG A 117 -14.87 4.92 7.91
C ARG A 117 -14.43 5.19 6.48
N TYR A 118 -13.13 5.24 6.21
CA TYR A 118 -12.59 5.46 4.87
C TYR A 118 -12.95 4.33 3.91
N VAL A 119 -12.88 3.09 4.36
CA VAL A 119 -13.27 1.93 3.56
C VAL A 119 -14.75 1.98 3.23
N ASP A 120 -15.61 2.27 4.21
CA ASP A 120 -17.05 2.43 3.99
C ASP A 120 -17.36 3.55 2.99
N GLU A 121 -16.68 4.69 3.08
CA GLU A 121 -16.89 5.83 2.18
C GLU A 121 -16.47 5.51 0.74
N VAL A 122 -15.31 4.88 0.56
CA VAL A 122 -14.78 4.59 -0.77
C VAL A 122 -15.53 3.46 -1.46
N ILE A 123 -15.75 2.35 -0.76
CA ILE A 123 -16.42 1.18 -1.33
C ILE A 123 -17.94 1.40 -1.37
N GLY A 124 -18.50 2.09 -0.39
CA GLY A 124 -19.92 2.39 -0.30
C GLY A 124 -20.47 3.25 -1.45
N LYS A 125 -19.60 3.94 -2.20
CA LYS A 125 -19.98 4.65 -3.44
C LYS A 125 -20.31 3.71 -4.59
N ASN A 126 -19.82 2.49 -4.54
CA ASN A 126 -20.16 1.45 -5.49
C ASN A 126 -21.51 0.85 -5.08
N MET A 127 -22.37 0.56 -6.05
CA MET A 127 -23.71 0.00 -5.79
C MET A 127 -23.68 -1.52 -5.56
N ILE A 128 -22.56 -2.06 -5.13
CA ILE A 128 -22.36 -3.49 -4.85
C ILE A 128 -22.39 -3.69 -3.34
N ASP A 129 -23.16 -4.69 -2.90
CA ASP A 129 -23.17 -5.10 -1.49
C ASP A 129 -21.80 -5.66 -1.08
N PHE A 130 -21.34 -5.28 0.09
CA PHE A 130 -20.08 -5.75 0.61
C PHE A 130 -20.11 -5.84 2.14
N ASP A 131 -19.24 -6.72 2.67
CA ASP A 131 -18.95 -6.81 4.10
C ASP A 131 -17.47 -6.55 4.33
N ILE A 132 -17.15 -5.80 5.38
CA ILE A 132 -15.79 -5.68 5.89
C ILE A 132 -15.60 -6.77 6.93
N VAL A 133 -14.84 -7.82 6.58
CA VAL A 133 -14.69 -9.01 7.42
C VAL A 133 -13.44 -8.97 8.31
N GLY A 134 -12.54 -8.04 8.04
CA GLY A 134 -11.34 -7.85 8.85
C GLY A 134 -10.69 -6.51 8.60
N LEU A 135 -10.12 -5.93 9.65
CA LEU A 135 -9.38 -4.68 9.58
C LEU A 135 -8.27 -4.72 10.62
N ASN A 136 -7.03 -4.70 10.16
CA ASN A 136 -5.85 -4.83 11.02
C ASN A 136 -4.82 -3.77 10.71
N GLU A 137 -4.18 -3.22 11.74
CA GLU A 137 -3.00 -2.40 11.58
C GLU A 137 -1.84 -3.25 11.06
N THR A 138 -1.10 -2.72 10.10
CA THR A 138 0.08 -3.38 9.52
C THR A 138 1.37 -2.75 10.05
N HIS A 139 2.49 -3.42 9.79
CA HIS A 139 3.82 -2.88 10.08
C HIS A 139 4.38 -2.05 8.90
N VAL A 140 3.60 -1.82 7.86
CA VAL A 140 4.01 -0.99 6.73
C VAL A 140 4.29 0.43 7.20
N LEU A 141 5.49 0.92 6.95
CA LEU A 141 5.90 2.27 7.33
C LEU A 141 5.48 3.30 6.31
N ASP A 142 5.59 2.94 5.02
CA ASP A 142 5.16 3.82 3.94
C ASP A 142 4.90 3.04 2.65
N VAL A 143 4.24 3.71 1.71
CA VAL A 143 3.97 3.19 0.37
C VAL A 143 4.59 4.15 -0.64
N PHE A 144 5.48 3.64 -1.47
CA PHE A 144 6.13 4.40 -2.54
C PHE A 144 5.51 4.07 -3.88
N GLU A 145 5.06 5.10 -4.57
CA GLU A 145 4.53 4.99 -5.92
C GLU A 145 5.63 5.28 -6.95
N HIS A 146 5.70 4.43 -7.96
CA HIS A 146 6.57 4.66 -9.10
C HIS A 146 5.90 5.66 -10.05
N HIS A 147 6.51 6.83 -10.22
CA HIS A 147 6.05 7.80 -11.18
C HIS A 147 6.66 7.48 -12.55
N ASP A 148 5.82 7.10 -13.51
CA ASP A 148 6.24 7.00 -14.90
C ASP A 148 6.67 8.38 -15.41
N THR A 149 7.96 8.58 -15.60
CA THR A 149 8.53 9.78 -16.21
C THR A 149 8.08 10.00 -17.66
N SER A 150 7.36 9.03 -18.24
CA SER A 150 6.82 9.13 -19.60
C SER A 150 5.65 10.10 -19.75
N SER A 151 5.02 10.51 -18.65
CA SER A 151 3.93 11.49 -18.67
C SER A 151 4.40 12.95 -18.57
N GLU A 152 5.57 13.19 -17.99
CA GLU A 152 6.12 14.54 -17.84
C GLU A 152 6.73 15.08 -19.15
N ASN A 153 7.15 14.20 -20.07
CA ASN A 153 7.73 14.62 -21.35
C ASN A 153 6.71 14.99 -22.44
N LYS A 154 5.41 14.91 -22.16
CA LYS A 154 4.38 15.29 -23.14
C LYS A 154 3.86 16.72 -23.00
N GLU A 155 4.08 17.35 -21.86
CA GLU A 155 3.64 18.75 -21.65
C GLU A 155 4.67 19.79 -22.10
N GLU A 156 5.96 19.43 -22.17
CA GLU A 156 7.00 20.36 -22.64
C GLU A 156 7.14 20.48 -24.16
N LYS A 157 6.44 19.67 -24.95
CA LYS A 157 6.53 19.71 -26.44
C LYS A 157 5.40 20.43 -27.15
N ASN A 158 4.48 21.05 -26.42
CA ASN A 158 3.34 21.78 -26.99
C ASN A 158 3.37 23.30 -26.75
N GLU A 159 4.53 23.83 -26.48
CA GLU A 159 4.72 25.30 -26.52
C GLU A 159 5.51 25.72 -27.75
#